data_033872e117766292af4174e078a7c6ef
#
_entry.id   033872e117766292af4174e078a7c6ef
#
_cell.length_a   1.000
_cell.length_b   1.000
_cell.length_c   1.000
_cell.angle_alpha   90.00
_cell.angle_beta   90.00
_cell.angle_gamma   90.00
#
_symmetry.space_group_name_H-M   'P 1'
#
loop_
_entity.id
_entity.type
_entity.pdbx_description
1 polymer ?
#
loop_
_entity_poly.entity_id
_entity_poly.type
_entity_poly.pdbx_seq_one_letter_code
_entity_poly.pdbx_strand_id
1 'polypeptide(L)'
;MVVEVTSGGGQRPVAVLCGPFKPGLAERLARAGFAVVSFDPPGAPGLEIVLDALGRGVLDVDADSYALIEPRDDGSIALARAAAGVRVPGLVVGDMPVDLAAAAIVQWLAKHLV
;
A
#
# COMPACT_ATOMS: atom_id res chain seq x y z
N MET A 1 -10.92 -7.08 -12.22
CA MET A 1 -10.00 -6.72 -11.13
C MET A 1 -10.79 -6.06 -10.02
N VAL A 2 -10.46 -6.38 -8.79
CA VAL A 2 -11.10 -5.79 -7.61
C VAL A 2 -10.09 -4.91 -6.88
N VAL A 3 -10.49 -3.66 -6.59
CA VAL A 3 -9.69 -2.74 -5.77
C VAL A 3 -10.49 -2.45 -4.51
N GLU A 4 -9.85 -2.66 -3.35
CA GLU A 4 -10.48 -2.39 -2.06
C GLU A 4 -9.73 -1.27 -1.35
N VAL A 5 -10.50 -0.35 -0.76
CA VAL A 5 -9.97 0.71 0.08
C VAL A 5 -10.48 0.51 1.50
N THR A 6 -9.56 0.36 2.45
CA THR A 6 -9.87 0.25 3.87
C THR A 6 -9.37 1.49 4.58
N SER A 7 -10.25 2.25 5.21
CA SER A 7 -9.89 3.52 5.85
C SER A 7 -10.81 3.79 7.02
N GLY A 8 -10.28 4.45 8.04
CA GLY A 8 -11.06 4.94 9.18
C GLY A 8 -11.76 6.27 8.93
N GLY A 9 -11.77 6.75 7.69
CA GLY A 9 -12.39 8.01 7.29
C GLY A 9 -11.39 9.15 7.14
N GLY A 10 -11.75 10.16 6.34
CA GLY A 10 -10.88 11.28 6.02
C GLY A 10 -9.79 10.92 5.02
N GLN A 11 -9.02 11.93 4.61
CA GLN A 11 -7.88 11.72 3.74
C GLN A 11 -6.64 11.39 4.58
N ARG A 12 -6.14 10.19 4.42
CA ARG A 12 -5.00 9.66 5.18
C ARG A 12 -3.91 9.18 4.24
N PRO A 13 -2.65 9.16 4.70
CA PRO A 13 -1.55 8.57 3.92
C PRO A 13 -1.87 7.12 3.55
N VAL A 14 -1.42 6.70 2.38
CA VAL A 14 -1.84 5.45 1.77
C VAL A 14 -0.75 4.38 1.86
N ALA A 15 -1.14 3.18 2.31
CA ALA A 15 -0.34 1.98 2.15
C ALA A 15 -0.96 1.15 1.02
N VAL A 16 -0.22 0.91 -0.06
CA VAL A 16 -0.65 0.06 -1.17
C VAL A 16 -0.09 -1.33 -0.94
N LEU A 17 -0.96 -2.31 -0.74
CA LEU A 17 -0.57 -3.70 -0.51
C LEU A 17 -0.43 -4.41 -1.86
N CYS A 18 0.82 -4.73 -2.23
CA CYS A 18 1.19 -5.27 -3.54
C CYS A 18 1.34 -6.80 -3.48
N GLY A 19 0.32 -7.49 -3.06
CA GLY A 19 0.39 -8.95 -3.02
C GLY A 19 -0.56 -9.56 -2.01
N PRO A 20 -0.54 -10.89 -1.86
CA PRO A 20 -1.40 -11.55 -0.89
C PRO A 20 -0.83 -11.37 0.53
N PHE A 21 -1.58 -10.71 1.38
CA PHE A 21 -1.27 -10.58 2.80
C PHE A 21 -2.28 -11.38 3.64
N LYS A 22 -1.89 -11.70 4.87
CA LYS A 22 -2.76 -12.42 5.80
C LYS A 22 -4.00 -11.57 6.13
N PRO A 23 -5.16 -12.21 6.36
CA PRO A 23 -6.36 -11.48 6.74
C PRO A 23 -6.15 -10.63 8.00
N GLY A 24 -6.79 -9.47 8.05
CA GLY A 24 -6.71 -8.57 9.20
C GLY A 24 -5.62 -7.52 9.12
N LEU A 25 -4.66 -7.63 8.19
CA LEU A 25 -3.59 -6.65 8.07
C LEU A 25 -4.11 -5.26 7.70
N ALA A 26 -4.98 -5.19 6.70
CA ALA A 26 -5.54 -3.92 6.24
C ALA A 26 -6.29 -3.19 7.35
N GLU A 27 -7.09 -3.90 8.13
CA GLU A 27 -7.84 -3.35 9.24
C GLU A 27 -6.93 -2.80 10.34
N ARG A 28 -5.83 -3.50 10.61
CA ARG A 28 -4.86 -3.03 11.61
C ARG A 28 -4.16 -1.75 11.18
N LEU A 29 -3.79 -1.65 9.91
CA LEU A 29 -3.18 -0.44 9.38
C LEU A 29 -4.17 0.73 9.35
N ALA A 30 -5.43 0.47 9.03
CA ALA A 30 -6.48 1.49 9.06
C ALA A 30 -6.70 2.04 10.47
N ARG A 31 -6.68 1.17 11.50
CA ARG A 31 -6.79 1.59 12.89
C ARG A 31 -5.60 2.45 13.33
N ALA A 32 -4.45 2.23 12.74
CA ALA A 32 -3.24 3.01 13.04
C ALA A 32 -3.22 4.37 12.36
N GLY A 33 -4.20 4.69 11.52
CA GLY A 33 -4.33 6.00 10.90
C GLY A 33 -3.95 6.06 9.42
N PHE A 34 -3.83 4.92 8.74
CA PHE A 34 -3.49 4.87 7.33
C PHE A 34 -4.67 4.40 6.49
N ALA A 35 -4.78 4.91 5.26
CA ALA A 35 -5.65 4.32 4.29
C ALA A 35 -4.93 3.15 3.62
N VAL A 36 -5.62 2.06 3.36
CA VAL A 36 -5.04 0.87 2.77
C VAL A 36 -5.72 0.59 1.45
N VAL A 37 -4.94 0.48 0.39
CA VAL A 37 -5.43 0.09 -0.93
C VAL A 37 -4.87 -1.28 -1.26
N SER A 38 -5.74 -2.21 -1.55
CA SER A 38 -5.36 -3.55 -2.01
C SER A 38 -6.05 -3.85 -3.33
N PHE A 39 -5.52 -4.80 -4.08
CA PHE A 39 -6.07 -5.16 -5.38
C PHE A 39 -5.86 -6.64 -5.66
N ASP A 40 -6.77 -7.21 -6.44
CA ASP A 40 -6.78 -8.62 -6.81
C ASP A 40 -7.23 -8.75 -8.27
N PRO A 41 -6.48 -9.46 -9.12
CA PRO A 41 -5.28 -10.25 -8.80
C PRO A 41 -4.04 -9.37 -8.59
N PRO A 42 -3.05 -9.84 -7.80
CA PRO A 42 -1.80 -9.11 -7.62
C PRO A 42 -0.97 -9.14 -8.90
N GLY A 43 -0.05 -8.20 -9.02
CA GLY A 43 0.88 -8.14 -10.14
C GLY A 43 0.92 -6.77 -10.80
N ALA A 44 1.81 -6.61 -11.77
CA ALA A 44 2.09 -5.34 -12.41
C ALA A 44 0.86 -4.69 -13.08
N PRO A 45 0.02 -5.41 -13.84
CA PRO A 45 -1.15 -4.79 -14.45
C PRO A 45 -2.11 -4.18 -13.43
N GLY A 46 -2.36 -4.85 -12.32
CA GLY A 46 -3.20 -4.34 -11.24
C GLY A 46 -2.58 -3.13 -10.56
N LEU A 47 -1.28 -3.17 -10.31
CA LEU A 47 -0.55 -2.07 -9.69
C LEU A 47 -0.62 -0.82 -10.57
N GLU A 48 -0.45 -0.95 -11.88
CA GLU A 48 -0.55 0.19 -12.81
C GLU A 48 -1.91 0.85 -12.74
N ILE A 49 -2.99 0.06 -12.66
CA ILE A 49 -4.35 0.58 -12.56
C ILE A 49 -4.53 1.34 -11.23
N VAL A 50 -4.02 0.79 -10.14
CA VAL A 50 -4.11 1.44 -8.82
C VAL A 50 -3.33 2.76 -8.81
N LEU A 51 -2.11 2.78 -9.34
CA LEU A 51 -1.31 4.00 -9.40
C LEU A 51 -1.96 5.07 -10.26
N ASP A 52 -2.57 4.68 -11.38
CA ASP A 52 -3.31 5.61 -12.24
C ASP A 52 -4.52 6.18 -11.49
N ALA A 53 -5.27 5.35 -10.78
CA ALA A 53 -6.41 5.80 -9.98
C ALA A 53 -5.99 6.77 -8.87
N LEU A 54 -4.87 6.51 -8.20
CA LEU A 54 -4.31 7.43 -7.21
C LEU A 54 -3.95 8.77 -7.85
N GLY A 55 -3.30 8.74 -9.00
CA GLY A 55 -2.90 9.96 -9.72
C GLY A 55 -4.07 10.80 -10.20
N ARG A 56 -5.22 10.16 -10.47
CA ARG A 56 -6.45 10.86 -10.89
C ARG A 56 -7.30 11.35 -9.72
N GLY A 57 -6.97 10.96 -8.49
CA GLY A 57 -7.74 11.34 -7.33
C GLY A 57 -9.13 10.72 -7.25
N VAL A 58 -9.35 9.57 -7.90
CA VAL A 58 -10.65 8.89 -7.89
C VAL A 58 -10.87 8.01 -6.68
N LEU A 59 -9.80 7.77 -5.89
CA LEU A 59 -9.90 7.08 -4.61
C LEU A 59 -9.98 8.12 -3.49
N ASP A 60 -10.84 7.87 -2.49
CA ASP A 60 -11.03 8.80 -1.38
C ASP A 60 -9.92 8.61 -0.34
N VAL A 61 -8.71 9.03 -0.71
CA VAL A 61 -7.50 8.92 0.10
C VAL A 61 -6.55 10.08 -0.21
N ASP A 62 -5.53 10.28 0.63
CA ASP A 62 -4.46 11.25 0.37
C ASP A 62 -3.49 10.67 -0.67
N ALA A 63 -3.75 10.95 -1.94
CA ALA A 63 -2.98 10.42 -3.05
C ALA A 63 -1.57 11.00 -3.16
N ASP A 64 -1.25 12.05 -2.43
CA ASP A 64 0.07 12.67 -2.44
C ASP A 64 1.05 11.99 -1.48
N SER A 65 0.54 11.15 -0.59
CA SER A 65 1.35 10.44 0.40
C SER A 65 1.04 8.96 0.35
N TYR A 66 1.80 8.19 -0.45
CA TYR A 66 1.61 6.75 -0.53
C TYR A 66 2.93 6.00 -0.54
N ALA A 67 2.88 4.76 -0.09
CA ALA A 67 3.99 3.83 -0.09
C ALA A 67 3.52 2.44 -0.52
N LEU A 68 4.44 1.64 -1.05
CA LEU A 68 4.15 0.29 -1.51
C LEU A 68 4.66 -0.71 -0.48
N ILE A 69 3.84 -1.70 -0.17
CA ILE A 69 4.18 -2.77 0.78
C ILE A 69 4.08 -4.10 0.03
N GLU A 70 5.18 -4.85 0.02
CA GLU A 70 5.23 -6.17 -0.63
C GLU A 70 5.45 -7.27 0.40
N PRO A 71 4.84 -8.47 0.21
CA PRO A 71 5.12 -9.62 1.06
C PRO A 71 6.49 -10.23 0.74
N ARG A 72 6.97 -10.06 -0.48
CA ARG A 72 8.30 -10.52 -0.95
C ARG A 72 8.74 -9.62 -2.10
N ASP A 73 10.03 -9.60 -2.37
CA ASP A 73 10.59 -8.79 -3.45
C ASP A 73 10.27 -9.47 -4.81
N ASP A 74 9.17 -9.05 -5.41
CA ASP A 74 8.71 -9.54 -6.72
C ASP A 74 8.88 -8.50 -7.84
N GLY A 75 9.54 -7.39 -7.56
CA GLY A 75 9.76 -6.33 -8.52
C GLY A 75 8.68 -5.27 -8.61
N SER A 76 7.60 -5.37 -7.84
CA SER A 76 6.50 -4.39 -7.89
C SER A 76 6.95 -2.98 -7.55
N ILE A 77 7.80 -2.83 -6.53
CA ILE A 77 8.34 -1.52 -6.13
C ILE A 77 9.18 -0.93 -7.26
N ALA A 78 10.04 -1.74 -7.88
CA ALA A 78 10.87 -1.29 -8.99
C ALA A 78 10.04 -0.85 -10.19
N LEU A 79 8.98 -1.60 -10.50
CA LEU A 79 8.04 -1.25 -11.57
C LEU A 79 7.32 0.07 -11.30
N ALA A 80 6.86 0.26 -10.07
CA ALA A 80 6.18 1.49 -9.68
C ALA A 80 7.09 2.71 -9.80
N ARG A 81 8.34 2.58 -9.35
CA ARG A 81 9.32 3.65 -9.47
C ARG A 81 9.63 4.00 -10.92
N ALA A 82 9.77 2.98 -11.76
CA ALA A 82 10.00 3.20 -13.18
C ALA A 82 8.82 3.89 -13.87
N ALA A 83 7.60 3.47 -13.54
CA ALA A 83 6.39 4.03 -14.15
C ALA A 83 6.12 5.46 -13.69
N ALA A 84 6.31 5.74 -12.40
CA ALA A 84 6.02 7.04 -11.83
C ALA A 84 7.12 8.08 -12.06
N GLY A 85 8.32 7.66 -12.40
CA GLY A 85 9.46 8.57 -12.58
C GLY A 85 9.89 9.27 -11.30
N VAL A 86 9.42 8.82 -10.15
CA VAL A 86 9.69 9.40 -8.82
C VAL A 86 10.08 8.30 -7.86
N ARG A 87 10.69 8.71 -6.75
CA ARG A 87 11.00 7.78 -5.66
C ARG A 87 9.75 7.50 -4.86
N VAL A 88 9.19 6.32 -5.05
CA VAL A 88 8.10 5.82 -4.24
C VAL A 88 8.68 5.01 -3.08
N PRO A 89 8.37 5.35 -1.82
CA PRO A 89 8.80 4.52 -0.71
C PRO A 89 8.24 3.11 -0.83
N GLY A 90 9.05 2.12 -0.58
CA GLY A 90 8.64 0.72 -0.68
C GLY A 90 9.27 -0.13 0.42
N LEU A 91 8.52 -1.07 0.95
CA LEU A 91 8.95 -1.98 2.02
C LEU A 91 8.61 -3.41 1.65
N VAL A 92 9.59 -4.30 1.78
CA VAL A 92 9.38 -5.74 1.69
C VAL A 92 9.28 -6.28 3.11
N VAL A 93 8.14 -6.86 3.45
CA VAL A 93 7.84 -7.27 4.83
C VAL A 93 8.37 -8.66 5.14
N GLY A 94 8.30 -9.57 4.17
CA GLY A 94 8.64 -10.96 4.41
C GLY A 94 7.49 -11.74 5.04
N ASP A 95 7.75 -12.99 5.40
CA ASP A 95 6.75 -13.87 6.00
C ASP A 95 6.80 -13.74 7.52
N MET A 96 5.84 -13.01 8.09
CA MET A 96 5.72 -12.86 9.53
C MET A 96 4.25 -12.85 9.95
N PRO A 97 3.97 -13.13 11.24
CA PRO A 97 2.60 -13.05 11.77
C PRO A 97 1.99 -11.65 11.54
N VAL A 98 0.67 -11.59 11.37
CA VAL A 98 -0.02 -10.34 11.02
C VAL A 98 0.22 -9.24 12.06
N ASP A 99 0.30 -9.56 13.34
CA ASP A 99 0.56 -8.57 14.40
C ASP A 99 1.94 -7.94 14.25
N LEU A 100 2.96 -8.74 13.98
CA LEU A 100 4.33 -8.26 13.79
C LEU A 100 4.46 -7.50 12.48
N ALA A 101 3.82 -7.99 11.42
CA ALA A 101 3.81 -7.31 10.13
C ALA A 101 3.18 -5.92 10.24
N ALA A 102 2.02 -5.82 10.90
CA ALA A 102 1.34 -4.56 11.10
C ALA A 102 2.20 -3.58 11.89
N ALA A 103 2.81 -4.01 12.98
CA ALA A 103 3.69 -3.16 13.79
C ALA A 103 4.89 -2.65 12.99
N ALA A 104 5.54 -3.52 12.25
CA ALA A 104 6.69 -3.15 11.40
C ALA A 104 6.30 -2.15 10.33
N ILE A 105 5.18 -2.38 9.65
CA ILE A 105 4.68 -1.49 8.60
C ILE A 105 4.32 -0.13 9.18
N VAL A 106 3.60 -0.08 10.30
CA VAL A 106 3.21 1.19 10.93
C VAL A 106 4.43 2.01 11.32
N GLN A 107 5.44 1.39 11.93
CA GLN A 107 6.67 2.10 12.30
C GLN A 107 7.38 2.65 11.07
N TRP A 108 7.45 1.86 10.01
CA TRP A 108 8.10 2.28 8.77
C TRP A 108 7.33 3.40 8.08
N LEU A 109 6.00 3.30 8.00
CA LEU A 109 5.14 4.33 7.39
C LEU A 109 5.24 5.65 8.17
N ALA A 110 5.26 5.60 9.48
CA ALA A 110 5.41 6.80 10.31
C ALA A 110 6.72 7.53 10.02
N LYS A 111 7.76 6.80 9.65
CA LYS A 111 9.05 7.38 9.28
C LYS A 111 9.06 8.01 7.89
N HIS A 112 8.30 7.46 6.95
CA HIS A 112 8.42 7.79 5.53
C HIS A 112 7.26 8.62 4.98
N LEU A 113 6.09 8.56 5.60
CA LEU A 113 4.90 9.27 5.13
C LEU A 113 4.42 10.38 6.07
N VAL A 114 4.95 10.43 7.26
CA VAL A 114 4.50 11.41 8.26
C VAL A 114 5.61 12.34 8.65
#